data_7e4a69b7532e0ced85d110c8f1aa353f
#
_entry.id   7e4a69b7532e0ced85d110c8f1aa353f
#
_cell.length_a   1.000
_cell.length_b   1.000
_cell.length_c   1.000
_cell.angle_alpha   90.00
_cell.angle_beta   90.00
_cell.angle_gamma   90.00
#
_symmetry.space_group_name_H-M   'P 1'
#
loop_
_entity.id
_entity.type
_entity.pdbx_description
1 polymer ?
#
loop_
_entity_poly.entity_id
_entity_poly.type
_entity_poly.pdbx_seq_one_letter_code
_entity_poly.pdbx_strand_id
1 'polypeptide(L)'
;MEYLSHADKYAEELRKSCLLMHKLADSPAGQVQTLRSLMGAGLGSAILKEGNPIALHYVMFIPALMGQGTVEQQAKWLEKAYNLNIIGTYAQNTNDNGYLGFDKVRIPREQLLMKHSQVLENGTYVKPTNSKLSYATMVFVRVVVCQDVTLNLRKAVTIATRYSCVRRQSELKPGDREPQVMDYQAQQHKLLPPLAATFGFQLAADHLWNLYNTANNSMEQGDMELLPDLHGLSCALKALCSSEAANFVETCRQSCGGHGYMSCSNFPRIYGQVTAAITYEGENTVLWLQVARYLVKTRKEKSGGLSVKYLIDEEKGPRTVDTTPEGILRLYRRVAVGLVDIAIAELENNSRKGYAPHDAWNHAAVHLIKAAQAHARLFVVESFVDSLKESRLSSPVRSILSQLCELFIIYWILDRSGDFFLCANLKKEDLLLLNSKYVHLLAAIRPQAVNIVDSFDLRDEILGSPLGCWDGNVYQRLFDEAAKSPLNQKNVHESFHKYLKPLLKSNL
;
A
#
# COMPACT_ATOMS: atom_id res chain seq x y z
N MET A 1 -22.84 12.30 7.24
CA MET A 1 -21.41 12.48 7.57
C MET A 1 -20.78 13.61 6.76
N GLU A 2 -20.90 13.61 5.45
CA GLU A 2 -20.18 14.55 4.56
C GLU A 2 -20.46 16.04 4.87
N TYR A 3 -21.64 16.36 5.34
CA TYR A 3 -22.08 17.73 5.65
C TYR A 3 -21.97 18.12 7.14
N LEU A 4 -21.43 17.26 7.99
CA LEU A 4 -21.16 17.56 9.40
C LEU A 4 -19.88 18.39 9.53
N SER A 5 -19.80 19.20 10.62
CA SER A 5 -18.56 19.85 10.98
C SER A 5 -17.46 18.83 11.31
N HIS A 6 -16.20 19.26 11.31
CA HIS A 6 -15.08 18.37 11.67
C HIS A 6 -15.25 17.77 13.08
N ALA A 7 -15.63 18.59 14.05
CA ALA A 7 -15.88 18.15 15.42
C ALA A 7 -17.03 17.14 15.52
N ASP A 8 -18.13 17.38 14.79
CA ASP A 8 -19.27 16.45 14.77
C ASP A 8 -18.92 15.13 14.08
N LYS A 9 -18.12 15.16 13.01
CA LYS A 9 -17.60 13.96 12.36
C LYS A 9 -16.77 13.12 13.32
N TYR A 10 -15.84 13.76 14.04
CA TYR A 10 -15.01 13.09 15.03
C TYR A 10 -15.85 12.45 16.15
N ALA A 11 -16.80 13.20 16.71
CA ALA A 11 -17.69 12.70 17.76
C ALA A 11 -18.51 11.48 17.28
N GLU A 12 -19.05 11.53 16.07
CA GLU A 12 -19.83 10.43 15.50
C GLU A 12 -18.98 9.19 15.20
N GLU A 13 -17.76 9.36 14.65
CA GLU A 13 -16.85 8.24 14.42
C GLU A 13 -16.37 7.62 15.73
N LEU A 14 -16.11 8.41 16.78
CA LEU A 14 -15.79 7.90 18.11
C LEU A 14 -16.97 7.10 18.69
N ARG A 15 -18.19 7.61 18.58
CA ARG A 15 -19.41 6.92 19.02
C ARG A 15 -19.57 5.57 18.32
N LYS A 16 -19.38 5.54 17.00
CA LYS A 16 -19.44 4.31 16.18
C LYS A 16 -18.33 3.33 16.57
N SER A 17 -17.11 3.83 16.77
CA SER A 17 -15.97 3.00 17.19
C SER A 17 -16.23 2.32 18.52
N CYS A 18 -16.73 3.06 19.53
CA CYS A 18 -17.09 2.50 20.83
C CYS A 18 -18.20 1.45 20.72
N LEU A 19 -19.24 1.72 19.93
CA LEU A 19 -20.34 0.78 19.72
C LEU A 19 -19.86 -0.50 19.02
N LEU A 20 -18.99 -0.38 18.03
CA LEU A 20 -18.43 -1.50 17.30
C LEU A 20 -17.56 -2.36 18.22
N MET A 21 -16.71 -1.72 19.03
CA MET A 21 -15.88 -2.43 20.02
C MET A 21 -16.72 -3.21 21.05
N HIS A 22 -17.76 -2.57 21.56
CA HIS A 22 -18.67 -3.25 22.51
C HIS A 22 -19.32 -4.50 21.90
N LYS A 23 -19.77 -4.40 20.65
CA LYS A 23 -20.35 -5.57 19.93
C LYS A 23 -19.32 -6.65 19.60
N LEU A 24 -18.07 -6.29 19.41
CA LEU A 24 -16.99 -7.23 19.09
C LEU A 24 -16.40 -7.89 20.34
N ALA A 25 -16.49 -7.26 21.51
CA ALA A 25 -16.05 -7.84 22.78
C ALA A 25 -16.77 -9.17 23.09
N ASP A 26 -18.03 -9.29 22.67
CA ASP A 26 -18.86 -10.50 22.84
C ASP A 26 -18.69 -11.51 21.70
N SER A 27 -17.83 -11.24 20.71
CA SER A 27 -17.62 -12.12 19.56
C SER A 27 -16.75 -13.32 19.92
N PRO A 28 -17.13 -14.54 19.55
CA PRO A 28 -16.31 -15.74 19.74
C PRO A 28 -15.06 -15.76 18.84
N ALA A 29 -14.93 -14.82 17.93
CA ALA A 29 -13.74 -14.65 17.09
C ALA A 29 -12.59 -14.10 17.93
N GLY A 30 -11.43 -14.78 17.96
CA GLY A 30 -10.26 -14.34 18.71
C GLY A 30 -9.79 -12.91 18.36
N GLN A 31 -9.00 -12.30 19.25
CA GLN A 31 -8.57 -10.90 19.20
C GLN A 31 -7.97 -10.46 17.85
N VAL A 32 -7.21 -11.31 17.17
CA VAL A 32 -6.63 -11.04 15.83
C VAL A 32 -7.71 -10.92 14.76
N GLN A 33 -8.75 -11.76 14.84
CA GLN A 33 -9.88 -11.71 13.91
C GLN A 33 -10.73 -10.45 14.14
N THR A 34 -10.86 -10.04 15.39
CA THR A 34 -11.52 -8.78 15.77
C THR A 34 -10.79 -7.57 15.19
N LEU A 35 -9.46 -7.53 15.31
CA LEU A 35 -8.63 -6.48 14.68
C LEU A 35 -8.77 -6.45 13.15
N ARG A 36 -8.75 -7.62 12.51
CA ARG A 36 -9.00 -7.72 11.05
C ARG A 36 -10.38 -7.22 10.65
N SER A 37 -11.40 -7.44 11.49
CA SER A 37 -12.76 -6.97 11.24
C SER A 37 -12.91 -5.45 11.41
N LEU A 38 -12.08 -4.83 12.25
CA LEU A 38 -12.05 -3.38 12.47
C LEU A 38 -11.29 -2.64 11.39
N MET A 39 -10.34 -3.32 10.75
CA MET A 39 -9.42 -2.77 9.76
C MET A 39 -9.62 -3.45 8.40
N GLY A 40 -9.19 -2.82 7.35
CA GLY A 40 -9.19 -3.43 6.02
C GLY A 40 -10.58 -3.55 5.38
N ALA A 41 -10.86 -4.68 4.73
CA ALA A 41 -12.12 -4.97 4.02
C ALA A 41 -13.28 -5.35 4.96
N GLY A 42 -13.08 -5.37 6.28
CA GLY A 42 -14.09 -5.73 7.25
C GLY A 42 -15.16 -4.65 7.46
N LEU A 43 -16.18 -5.01 8.25
CA LEU A 43 -17.31 -4.12 8.60
C LEU A 43 -16.87 -2.76 9.18
N GLY A 44 -15.71 -2.73 9.87
CA GLY A 44 -15.16 -1.50 10.43
C GLY A 44 -14.97 -0.40 9.39
N SER A 45 -14.42 -0.72 8.23
CA SER A 45 -14.19 0.27 7.17
C SER A 45 -15.47 0.77 6.49
N ALA A 46 -16.54 -0.02 6.51
CA ALA A 46 -17.87 0.40 6.05
C ALA A 46 -18.57 1.35 7.03
N ILE A 47 -18.33 1.16 8.33
CA ILE A 47 -18.96 1.94 9.41
C ILE A 47 -18.17 3.21 9.70
N LEU A 48 -16.84 3.10 9.77
CA LEU A 48 -15.90 4.18 10.15
C LEU A 48 -15.32 4.87 8.93
N LYS A 49 -16.19 5.53 8.17
CA LYS A 49 -15.82 6.15 6.87
C LYS A 49 -14.86 7.32 6.99
N GLU A 50 -14.91 8.08 8.08
CA GLU A 50 -14.05 9.25 8.31
C GLU A 50 -12.76 8.92 9.09
N GLY A 51 -12.53 7.65 9.38
CA GLY A 51 -11.38 7.14 10.14
C GLY A 51 -11.79 6.43 11.42
N ASN A 52 -10.86 5.71 12.01
CA ASN A 52 -11.08 5.01 13.28
C ASN A 52 -10.26 5.66 14.39
N PRO A 53 -10.87 6.47 15.29
CA PRO A 53 -10.16 7.19 16.36
C PRO A 53 -9.38 6.30 17.32
N ILE A 54 -9.74 5.01 17.42
CA ILE A 54 -9.07 4.05 18.29
C ILE A 54 -8.14 3.08 17.52
N ALA A 55 -7.95 3.27 16.22
CA ALA A 55 -7.10 2.38 15.43
C ALA A 55 -5.68 2.29 15.97
N LEU A 56 -5.06 3.44 16.29
CA LEU A 56 -3.68 3.50 16.78
C LEU A 56 -3.50 2.80 18.14
N HIS A 57 -4.53 2.80 18.96
CA HIS A 57 -4.51 2.03 20.20
C HIS A 57 -4.29 0.53 19.95
N TYR A 58 -5.02 -0.04 18.98
CA TYR A 58 -4.92 -1.46 18.65
C TYR A 58 -3.74 -1.82 17.76
N VAL A 59 -3.35 -0.91 16.85
CA VAL A 59 -2.30 -1.19 15.84
C VAL A 59 -0.91 -0.86 16.35
N MET A 60 -0.79 0.13 17.24
CA MET A 60 0.51 0.64 17.70
C MET A 60 0.71 0.43 19.20
N PHE A 61 -0.22 0.88 20.04
CA PHE A 61 -0.04 0.88 21.49
C PHE A 61 -0.03 -0.54 22.08
N ILE A 62 -1.03 -1.36 21.74
CA ILE A 62 -1.06 -2.76 22.22
C ILE A 62 0.13 -3.57 21.68
N PRO A 63 0.47 -3.54 20.38
CA PRO A 63 1.67 -4.19 19.87
C PRO A 63 2.96 -3.69 20.50
N ALA A 64 3.06 -2.40 20.85
CA ALA A 64 4.22 -1.87 21.58
C ALA A 64 4.33 -2.48 22.98
N LEU A 65 3.23 -2.61 23.73
CA LEU A 65 3.20 -3.30 25.02
C LEU A 65 3.62 -4.77 24.89
N MET A 66 3.11 -5.47 23.88
CA MET A 66 3.48 -6.88 23.63
C MET A 66 4.93 -7.05 23.20
N GLY A 67 5.41 -6.20 22.32
CA GLY A 67 6.75 -6.32 21.73
C GLY A 67 7.87 -5.80 22.62
N GLN A 68 7.62 -4.78 23.46
CA GLN A 68 8.63 -4.05 24.23
C GLN A 68 8.47 -4.19 25.75
N GLY A 69 7.31 -4.63 26.24
CA GLY A 69 7.04 -4.85 27.66
C GLY A 69 7.61 -6.16 28.17
N THR A 70 8.08 -6.20 29.45
CA THR A 70 8.39 -7.46 30.16
C THR A 70 7.12 -8.25 30.40
N VAL A 71 7.25 -9.53 30.79
CA VAL A 71 6.10 -10.39 31.12
C VAL A 71 5.22 -9.76 32.21
N GLU A 72 5.85 -9.16 33.23
CA GLU A 72 5.16 -8.49 34.33
C GLU A 72 4.43 -7.22 33.86
N GLN A 73 5.07 -6.47 32.96
CA GLN A 73 4.45 -5.28 32.37
C GLN A 73 3.28 -5.66 31.46
N GLN A 74 3.42 -6.72 30.66
CA GLN A 74 2.33 -7.25 29.84
C GLN A 74 1.16 -7.72 30.71
N ALA A 75 1.41 -8.51 31.75
CA ALA A 75 0.38 -8.97 32.69
C ALA A 75 -0.36 -7.80 33.37
N LYS A 76 0.36 -6.71 33.67
CA LYS A 76 -0.22 -5.53 34.32
C LYS A 76 -1.07 -4.67 33.40
N TRP A 77 -0.73 -4.58 32.11
CA TRP A 77 -1.26 -3.54 31.23
C TRP A 77 -2.09 -4.05 30.05
N LEU A 78 -1.86 -5.30 29.52
CA LEU A 78 -2.52 -5.76 28.31
C LEU A 78 -4.03 -5.94 28.50
N GLU A 79 -4.47 -6.57 29.58
CA GLU A 79 -5.90 -6.72 29.83
C GLU A 79 -6.62 -5.37 29.92
N LYS A 80 -6.01 -4.40 30.60
CA LYS A 80 -6.56 -3.04 30.72
C LYS A 80 -6.60 -2.33 29.37
N ALA A 81 -5.58 -2.53 28.53
CA ALA A 81 -5.53 -1.97 27.18
C ALA A 81 -6.58 -2.60 26.26
N TYR A 82 -6.70 -3.93 26.26
CA TYR A 82 -7.70 -4.62 25.45
C TYR A 82 -9.14 -4.24 25.82
N ASN A 83 -9.39 -4.03 27.11
CA ASN A 83 -10.71 -3.64 27.63
C ASN A 83 -10.95 -2.11 27.59
N LEU A 84 -10.07 -1.33 26.95
CA LEU A 84 -10.12 0.13 26.87
C LEU A 84 -10.19 0.84 28.23
N ASN A 85 -9.73 0.19 29.33
CA ASN A 85 -9.57 0.83 30.63
C ASN A 85 -8.38 1.81 30.64
N ILE A 86 -7.45 1.63 29.71
CA ILE A 86 -6.40 2.57 29.34
C ILE A 86 -6.36 2.69 27.82
N ILE A 87 -6.11 3.91 27.33
CA ILE A 87 -5.99 4.19 25.91
C ILE A 87 -4.59 4.73 25.64
N GLY A 88 -3.88 4.09 24.72
CA GLY A 88 -2.62 4.60 24.20
C GLY A 88 -2.87 5.61 23.10
N THR A 89 -2.19 6.73 23.18
CA THR A 89 -2.15 7.73 22.12
C THR A 89 -0.81 7.63 21.41
N TYR A 90 -0.86 7.78 20.09
CA TYR A 90 0.32 7.85 19.25
C TYR A 90 0.21 9.12 18.42
N ALA A 91 1.26 9.95 18.39
CA ALA A 91 1.21 11.28 17.78
C ALA A 91 1.19 11.27 16.23
N GLN A 92 0.68 10.22 15.61
CA GLN A 92 0.53 10.08 14.17
C GLN A 92 -0.88 9.61 13.84
N ASN A 93 -1.72 10.53 13.40
CA ASN A 93 -3.02 10.21 12.85
C ASN A 93 -3.17 10.82 11.47
N THR A 94 -3.61 10.03 10.49
CA THR A 94 -3.79 10.46 9.11
C THR A 94 -4.86 11.55 8.93
N ASN A 95 -5.81 11.64 9.86
CA ASN A 95 -6.93 12.57 9.76
C ASN A 95 -6.82 13.77 10.71
N ASP A 96 -6.16 13.58 11.86
CA ASP A 96 -5.97 14.60 12.88
C ASP A 96 -4.54 14.55 13.43
N ASN A 97 -3.58 14.98 12.63
CA ASN A 97 -2.19 15.03 13.06
C ASN A 97 -2.01 16.11 14.12
N GLY A 98 -1.54 15.68 15.29
CA GLY A 98 -1.20 16.54 16.38
C GLY A 98 0.26 16.45 16.78
N TYR A 99 0.67 17.25 17.71
CA TYR A 99 1.93 17.09 18.44
C TYR A 99 1.65 16.88 19.94
N LEU A 100 2.52 16.13 20.58
CA LEU A 100 2.49 15.90 22.02
C LEU A 100 3.74 16.49 22.63
N GLY A 101 3.56 17.52 23.45
CA GLY A 101 4.64 18.16 24.19
C GLY A 101 4.67 17.70 25.65
N PHE A 102 5.87 17.48 26.18
CA PHE A 102 6.08 17.17 27.60
C PHE A 102 6.90 18.30 28.23
N ASP A 103 6.39 18.91 29.30
CA ASP A 103 7.15 19.86 30.11
C ASP A 103 7.42 19.25 31.50
N LYS A 104 8.68 18.84 31.73
CA LYS A 104 9.17 18.27 33.00
C LYS A 104 8.34 17.09 33.55
N VAL A 105 7.71 16.32 32.66
CA VAL A 105 6.91 15.15 33.03
C VAL A 105 7.84 14.05 33.54
N ARG A 106 7.61 13.61 34.77
CA ARG A 106 8.30 12.46 35.38
C ARG A 106 7.37 11.26 35.40
N ILE A 107 7.88 10.11 35.00
CA ILE A 107 7.19 8.83 35.10
C ILE A 107 8.02 7.88 36.00
N PRO A 108 7.39 6.94 36.69
CA PRO A 108 8.10 5.88 37.39
C PRO A 108 8.96 5.06 36.41
N ARG A 109 10.16 4.66 36.86
CA ARG A 109 11.13 3.90 36.04
C ARG A 109 10.49 2.62 35.43
N GLU A 110 9.68 1.92 36.21
CA GLU A 110 8.97 0.69 35.80
C GLU A 110 7.90 0.90 34.74
N GLN A 111 7.59 2.14 34.37
CA GLN A 111 6.74 2.45 33.22
C GLN A 111 7.52 2.52 31.89
N LEU A 112 8.85 2.54 31.93
CA LEU A 112 9.65 2.32 30.73
C LEU A 112 9.51 0.87 30.31
N LEU A 113 9.19 0.60 29.04
CA LEU A 113 9.11 -0.75 28.51
C LEU A 113 10.50 -1.39 28.48
N MET A 114 10.72 -2.46 29.23
CA MET A 114 12.05 -2.97 29.56
C MET A 114 12.33 -4.41 29.09
N LYS A 115 11.64 -4.89 28.07
CA LYS A 115 11.90 -6.23 27.50
C LYS A 115 13.30 -6.33 26.87
N HIS A 116 13.71 -5.31 26.12
CA HIS A 116 14.95 -5.34 25.34
C HIS A 116 16.03 -4.37 25.86
N SER A 117 15.63 -3.25 26.44
CA SER A 117 16.51 -2.27 27.07
C SER A 117 16.02 -1.98 28.50
N GLN A 118 16.91 -1.64 29.40
CA GLN A 118 16.56 -1.42 30.79
C GLN A 118 17.21 -0.16 31.35
N VAL A 119 16.58 0.44 32.34
CA VAL A 119 17.19 1.41 33.24
C VAL A 119 17.23 0.77 34.61
N LEU A 120 18.42 0.52 35.12
CA LEU A 120 18.62 -0.08 36.45
C LEU A 120 18.22 0.91 37.57
N GLU A 121 18.09 0.43 38.81
CA GLU A 121 17.71 1.28 39.96
C GLU A 121 18.70 2.41 40.21
N ASN A 122 19.97 2.19 39.90
CA ASN A 122 21.03 3.20 39.99
C ASN A 122 21.04 4.20 38.82
N GLY A 123 20.09 4.14 37.91
CA GLY A 123 20.00 5.01 36.72
C GLY A 123 20.84 4.56 35.53
N THR A 124 21.57 3.44 35.62
CA THR A 124 22.37 2.94 34.48
C THR A 124 21.48 2.42 33.37
N TYR A 125 21.70 2.92 32.14
CA TYR A 125 21.00 2.42 30.97
C TYR A 125 21.70 1.20 30.38
N VAL A 126 20.96 0.09 30.24
CA VAL A 126 21.38 -1.14 29.58
C VAL A 126 20.80 -1.15 28.18
N LYS A 127 21.69 -1.12 27.19
CA LYS A 127 21.31 -1.16 25.77
C LYS A 127 20.77 -2.54 25.38
N PRO A 128 19.87 -2.63 24.37
CA PRO A 128 19.44 -3.91 23.83
C PRO A 128 20.62 -4.63 23.17
N THR A 129 20.63 -5.95 23.22
CA THR A 129 21.62 -6.81 22.55
C THR A 129 21.64 -6.59 21.02
N ASN A 130 20.49 -6.28 20.44
CA ASN A 130 20.35 -5.89 19.04
C ASN A 130 19.47 -4.63 18.96
N SER A 131 20.02 -3.54 18.42
CA SER A 131 19.28 -2.27 18.25
C SER A 131 18.03 -2.39 17.38
N LYS A 132 17.97 -3.39 16.49
CA LYS A 132 16.79 -3.64 15.62
C LYS A 132 15.58 -4.16 16.40
N LEU A 133 15.74 -4.75 17.56
CA LEU A 133 14.64 -5.20 18.42
C LEU A 133 13.73 -4.05 18.87
N SER A 134 14.30 -2.86 19.02
CA SER A 134 13.52 -1.65 19.35
C SER A 134 12.59 -1.22 18.18
N TYR A 135 12.84 -1.70 16.97
CA TYR A 135 12.05 -1.39 15.77
C TYR A 135 11.05 -2.49 15.39
N ALA A 136 10.92 -3.57 16.17
CA ALA A 136 10.05 -4.70 15.84
C ALA A 136 8.58 -4.27 15.61
N THR A 137 8.08 -3.33 16.41
CA THR A 137 6.73 -2.78 16.24
C THR A 137 6.56 -2.04 14.91
N MET A 138 7.59 -1.29 14.48
CA MET A 138 7.57 -0.59 13.18
C MET A 138 7.57 -1.57 12.00
N VAL A 139 8.24 -2.72 12.13
CA VAL A 139 8.21 -3.78 11.11
C VAL A 139 6.78 -4.32 10.97
N PHE A 140 6.11 -4.63 12.09
CA PHE A 140 4.71 -5.05 12.10
C PHE A 140 3.82 -4.05 11.36
N VAL A 141 3.92 -2.77 11.68
CA VAL A 141 3.07 -1.75 11.06
C VAL A 141 3.35 -1.61 9.57
N ARG A 142 4.60 -1.72 9.12
CA ARG A 142 4.92 -1.72 7.68
C ARG A 142 4.27 -2.88 6.93
N VAL A 143 4.21 -4.06 7.55
CA VAL A 143 3.48 -5.21 7.00
C VAL A 143 1.99 -4.91 6.85
N VAL A 144 1.38 -4.32 7.87
CA VAL A 144 -0.04 -3.89 7.85
C VAL A 144 -0.27 -2.81 6.77
N VAL A 145 0.64 -1.84 6.64
CA VAL A 145 0.55 -0.79 5.61
C VAL A 145 0.53 -1.37 4.20
N CYS A 146 1.34 -2.40 3.91
CA CYS A 146 1.29 -3.06 2.59
C CYS A 146 -0.10 -3.63 2.28
N GLN A 147 -0.77 -4.23 3.26
CA GLN A 147 -2.13 -4.76 3.09
C GLN A 147 -3.16 -3.63 2.95
N ASP A 148 -3.04 -2.56 3.75
CA ASP A 148 -3.99 -1.45 3.75
C ASP A 148 -3.95 -0.65 2.44
N VAL A 149 -2.77 -0.31 1.93
CA VAL A 149 -2.66 0.39 0.64
C VAL A 149 -3.14 -0.46 -0.53
N THR A 150 -2.94 -1.78 -0.47
CA THR A 150 -3.45 -2.72 -1.47
C THR A 150 -4.97 -2.77 -1.44
N LEU A 151 -5.59 -2.78 -0.26
CA LEU A 151 -7.04 -2.71 -0.13
C LEU A 151 -7.61 -1.39 -0.69
N ASN A 152 -6.98 -0.27 -0.38
CA ASN A 152 -7.40 1.04 -0.90
C ASN A 152 -7.26 1.09 -2.44
N LEU A 153 -6.21 0.46 -2.99
CA LEU A 153 -6.09 0.30 -4.44
C LEU A 153 -7.22 -0.58 -5.02
N ARG A 154 -7.59 -1.69 -4.36
CA ARG A 154 -8.73 -2.51 -4.76
C ARG A 154 -10.04 -1.73 -4.79
N LYS A 155 -10.30 -0.88 -3.80
CA LYS A 155 -11.46 0.02 -3.80
C LYS A 155 -11.43 0.93 -5.02
N ALA A 156 -10.30 1.58 -5.29
CA ALA A 156 -10.14 2.51 -6.40
C ALA A 156 -10.35 1.84 -7.77
N VAL A 157 -9.73 0.69 -8.01
CA VAL A 157 -9.87 -0.02 -9.28
C VAL A 157 -11.28 -0.57 -9.47
N THR A 158 -11.94 -1.03 -8.39
CA THR A 158 -13.33 -1.48 -8.46
C THR A 158 -14.26 -0.34 -8.86
N ILE A 159 -14.15 0.81 -8.20
CA ILE A 159 -14.95 2.00 -8.52
C ILE A 159 -14.73 2.42 -9.98
N ALA A 160 -13.48 2.56 -10.41
CA ALA A 160 -13.15 3.02 -11.75
C ALA A 160 -13.57 2.03 -12.84
N THR A 161 -13.38 0.74 -12.61
CA THR A 161 -13.73 -0.33 -13.55
C THR A 161 -15.25 -0.42 -13.74
N ARG A 162 -16.02 -0.49 -12.64
CA ARG A 162 -17.48 -0.54 -12.71
C ARG A 162 -18.05 0.71 -13.40
N TYR A 163 -17.59 1.91 -13.00
CA TYR A 163 -17.96 3.15 -13.66
C TYR A 163 -17.66 3.13 -15.17
N SER A 164 -16.45 2.70 -15.55
CA SER A 164 -16.03 2.66 -16.95
C SER A 164 -16.83 1.66 -17.80
N CYS A 165 -17.44 0.67 -17.19
CA CYS A 165 -18.33 -0.29 -17.82
C CYS A 165 -19.79 0.19 -17.90
N VAL A 166 -20.15 1.27 -17.17
CA VAL A 166 -21.46 1.93 -17.25
C VAL A 166 -21.41 3.15 -18.16
N ARG A 167 -20.42 4.01 -17.98
CA ARG A 167 -20.27 5.24 -18.74
C ARG A 167 -20.04 4.96 -20.21
N ARG A 168 -20.83 5.62 -21.08
CA ARG A 168 -20.66 5.64 -22.53
C ARG A 168 -20.28 7.03 -22.97
N GLN A 169 -19.44 7.13 -24.00
CA GLN A 169 -19.03 8.43 -24.56
C GLN A 169 -18.38 8.26 -25.93
N SER A 170 -18.72 9.15 -26.83
CA SER A 170 -18.20 9.29 -28.19
C SER A 170 -18.49 8.07 -29.07
N GLU A 171 -18.94 8.33 -30.31
CA GLU A 171 -19.10 7.29 -31.31
C GLU A 171 -17.74 6.92 -31.90
N LEU A 172 -17.45 5.62 -32.07
CA LEU A 172 -16.27 5.16 -32.80
C LEU A 172 -16.45 5.31 -34.32
N LYS A 173 -17.71 5.19 -34.78
CA LYS A 173 -18.13 5.48 -36.14
C LYS A 173 -19.37 6.35 -36.08
N PRO A 174 -19.52 7.32 -36.99
CA PRO A 174 -20.71 8.16 -37.04
C PRO A 174 -21.98 7.32 -37.15
N GLY A 175 -22.96 7.57 -36.28
CA GLY A 175 -24.23 6.87 -36.21
C GLY A 175 -24.25 5.57 -35.41
N ASP A 176 -23.11 5.10 -34.90
CA ASP A 176 -23.05 3.95 -33.98
C ASP A 176 -23.42 4.36 -32.56
N ARG A 177 -23.89 3.37 -31.79
CA ARG A 177 -24.06 3.59 -30.33
C ARG A 177 -22.73 3.88 -29.66
N GLU A 178 -22.69 4.88 -28.78
CA GLU A 178 -21.53 5.15 -27.96
C GLU A 178 -21.07 3.88 -27.19
N PRO A 179 -19.79 3.48 -27.30
CA PRO A 179 -19.25 2.34 -26.54
C PRO A 179 -19.13 2.67 -25.06
N GLN A 180 -18.97 1.65 -24.23
CA GLN A 180 -18.54 1.84 -22.86
C GLN A 180 -17.11 2.43 -22.87
N VAL A 181 -16.81 3.37 -21.96
CA VAL A 181 -15.45 3.96 -21.96
C VAL A 181 -14.37 2.92 -21.68
N MET A 182 -14.70 1.79 -21.05
CA MET A 182 -13.79 0.66 -20.86
C MET A 182 -13.41 -0.05 -22.17
N ASP A 183 -14.17 0.15 -23.26
CA ASP A 183 -13.87 -0.45 -24.56
C ASP A 183 -12.74 0.29 -25.29
N TYR A 184 -12.40 1.51 -24.86
CA TYR A 184 -11.24 2.22 -25.38
C TYR A 184 -9.94 1.63 -24.83
N GLN A 185 -9.00 1.31 -25.71
CA GLN A 185 -7.70 0.74 -25.33
C GLN A 185 -6.91 1.64 -24.39
N ALA A 186 -7.04 2.97 -24.54
CA ALA A 186 -6.44 3.94 -23.63
C ALA A 186 -6.99 3.84 -22.20
N GLN A 187 -8.29 3.51 -22.05
CA GLN A 187 -8.90 3.30 -20.75
C GLN A 187 -8.45 1.96 -20.13
N GLN A 188 -8.37 0.91 -20.96
CA GLN A 188 -7.82 -0.39 -20.55
C GLN A 188 -6.37 -0.25 -20.04
N HIS A 189 -5.54 0.52 -20.78
CA HIS A 189 -4.16 0.81 -20.37
C HIS A 189 -4.08 1.52 -19.01
N LYS A 190 -5.03 2.39 -18.68
CA LYS A 190 -5.07 3.08 -17.37
C LYS A 190 -5.56 2.20 -16.23
N LEU A 191 -6.48 1.26 -16.47
CA LEU A 191 -7.19 0.54 -15.41
C LEU A 191 -6.74 -0.91 -15.21
N LEU A 192 -6.35 -1.63 -16.26
CA LEU A 192 -6.01 -3.04 -16.15
C LEU A 192 -4.63 -3.28 -15.48
N PRO A 193 -3.58 -2.47 -15.69
CA PRO A 193 -2.35 -2.60 -14.92
C PRO A 193 -2.52 -2.36 -13.41
N PRO A 194 -3.21 -1.29 -12.94
CA PRO A 194 -3.57 -1.17 -11.52
C PRO A 194 -4.37 -2.34 -10.97
N LEU A 195 -5.32 -2.86 -11.76
CA LEU A 195 -6.09 -4.04 -11.38
C LEU A 195 -5.18 -5.26 -11.18
N ALA A 196 -4.28 -5.52 -12.11
CA ALA A 196 -3.32 -6.62 -11.99
C ALA A 196 -2.34 -6.42 -10.82
N ALA A 197 -1.92 -5.17 -10.57
CA ALA A 197 -1.06 -4.80 -9.43
C ALA A 197 -1.68 -5.16 -8.08
N THR A 198 -3.01 -5.09 -7.93
CA THR A 198 -3.68 -5.46 -6.67
C THR A 198 -3.42 -6.91 -6.28
N PHE A 199 -3.33 -7.81 -7.24
CA PHE A 199 -3.00 -9.22 -6.99
C PHE A 199 -1.52 -9.38 -6.62
N GLY A 200 -0.61 -8.78 -7.39
CA GLY A 200 0.82 -8.84 -7.11
C GLY A 200 1.18 -8.29 -5.73
N PHE A 201 0.59 -7.13 -5.37
CA PHE A 201 0.82 -6.52 -4.06
C PHE A 201 0.23 -7.34 -2.91
N GLN A 202 -0.95 -7.93 -3.11
CA GLN A 202 -1.53 -8.80 -2.09
C GLN A 202 -0.69 -10.03 -1.83
N LEU A 203 -0.27 -10.73 -2.89
CA LEU A 203 0.55 -11.93 -2.75
C LEU A 203 1.90 -11.63 -2.11
N ALA A 204 2.53 -10.51 -2.47
CA ALA A 204 3.75 -10.05 -1.82
C ALA A 204 3.52 -9.67 -0.34
N ALA A 205 2.41 -9.02 -0.02
CA ALA A 205 2.04 -8.66 1.35
C ALA A 205 1.73 -9.91 2.21
N ASP A 206 1.09 -10.93 1.64
CA ASP A 206 0.83 -12.20 2.30
C ASP A 206 2.13 -12.97 2.58
N HIS A 207 3.06 -12.95 1.62
CA HIS A 207 4.40 -13.51 1.81
C HIS A 207 5.16 -12.79 2.94
N LEU A 208 5.13 -11.45 2.93
CA LEU A 208 5.74 -10.66 4.00
C LEU A 208 5.09 -10.93 5.37
N TRP A 209 3.77 -11.11 5.41
CA TRP A 209 3.06 -11.49 6.65
C TRP A 209 3.51 -12.84 7.19
N ASN A 210 3.68 -13.83 6.30
CA ASN A 210 4.17 -15.15 6.68
C ASN A 210 5.61 -15.09 7.19
N LEU A 211 6.48 -14.34 6.51
CA LEU A 211 7.86 -14.10 6.96
C LEU A 211 7.90 -13.41 8.33
N TYR A 212 7.03 -12.41 8.56
CA TYR A 212 6.91 -11.74 9.85
C TYR A 212 6.55 -12.71 10.97
N ASN A 213 5.54 -13.56 10.76
CA ASN A 213 5.13 -14.55 11.77
C ASN A 213 6.25 -15.55 12.05
N THR A 214 6.91 -16.07 11.02
CA THR A 214 8.04 -17.00 11.15
C THR A 214 9.19 -16.37 11.93
N ALA A 215 9.59 -15.15 11.55
CA ALA A 215 10.68 -14.44 12.22
C ALA A 215 10.34 -14.10 13.67
N ASN A 216 9.08 -13.75 13.97
CA ASN A 216 8.66 -13.47 15.32
C ASN A 216 8.74 -14.71 16.22
N ASN A 217 8.27 -15.86 15.71
CA ASN A 217 8.38 -17.14 16.43
C ASN A 217 9.85 -17.54 16.65
N SER A 218 10.74 -17.34 15.67
CA SER A 218 12.18 -17.59 15.81
C SER A 218 12.83 -16.66 16.85
N MET A 219 12.45 -15.38 16.84
CA MET A 219 12.96 -14.42 17.84
C MET A 219 12.56 -14.77 19.28
N GLU A 220 11.36 -15.32 19.50
CA GLU A 220 10.92 -15.80 20.82
C GLU A 220 11.79 -16.96 21.30
N GLN A 221 12.38 -17.73 20.39
CA GLN A 221 13.34 -18.81 20.67
C GLN A 221 14.80 -18.34 20.74
N GLY A 222 15.03 -17.03 20.58
CA GLY A 222 16.37 -16.41 20.61
C GLY A 222 17.10 -16.37 19.27
N ASP A 223 16.49 -16.86 18.19
CA ASP A 223 17.07 -16.84 16.85
C ASP A 223 16.72 -15.53 16.12
N MET A 224 17.75 -14.81 15.66
CA MET A 224 17.66 -13.50 15.00
C MET A 224 18.04 -13.56 13.50
N GLU A 225 18.23 -14.71 12.93
CA GLU A 225 18.74 -14.88 11.56
C GLU A 225 17.85 -14.21 10.52
N LEU A 226 16.52 -14.35 10.65
CA LEU A 226 15.54 -13.79 9.71
C LEU A 226 15.33 -12.26 9.85
N LEU A 227 15.75 -11.66 10.95
CA LEU A 227 15.46 -10.25 11.25
C LEU A 227 16.03 -9.25 10.20
N PRO A 228 17.25 -9.40 9.68
CA PRO A 228 17.78 -8.51 8.65
C PRO A 228 16.97 -8.57 7.35
N ASP A 229 16.57 -9.76 6.93
CA ASP A 229 15.78 -10.00 5.70
C ASP A 229 14.37 -9.43 5.85
N LEU A 230 13.68 -9.74 6.94
CA LEU A 230 12.38 -9.18 7.27
C LEU A 230 12.41 -7.64 7.32
N HIS A 231 13.42 -7.03 7.95
CA HIS A 231 13.56 -5.58 8.01
C HIS A 231 13.76 -4.97 6.61
N GLY A 232 14.66 -5.54 5.80
CA GLY A 232 14.92 -5.10 4.43
C GLY A 232 13.66 -5.19 3.57
N LEU A 233 12.99 -6.33 3.60
CA LEU A 233 11.81 -6.60 2.78
C LEU A 233 10.61 -5.75 3.21
N SER A 234 10.37 -5.57 4.53
CA SER A 234 9.29 -4.70 5.01
C SER A 234 9.48 -3.24 4.58
N CYS A 235 10.71 -2.73 4.58
CA CYS A 235 11.04 -1.41 4.04
C CYS A 235 10.77 -1.34 2.53
N ALA A 236 11.22 -2.34 1.76
CA ALA A 236 11.10 -2.40 0.31
C ALA A 236 9.64 -2.42 -0.14
N LEU A 237 8.84 -3.32 0.44
CA LEU A 237 7.43 -3.48 0.05
C LEU A 237 6.57 -2.31 0.53
N LYS A 238 6.77 -1.81 1.75
CA LYS A 238 6.05 -0.61 2.21
C LYS A 238 6.29 0.56 1.27
N ALA A 239 7.53 0.83 0.89
CA ALA A 239 7.88 1.93 0.02
C ALA A 239 7.33 1.73 -1.41
N LEU A 240 7.43 0.53 -1.99
CA LEU A 240 6.91 0.24 -3.31
C LEU A 240 5.39 0.31 -3.35
N CYS A 241 4.71 -0.48 -2.51
CA CYS A 241 3.25 -0.60 -2.54
C CYS A 241 2.56 0.75 -2.28
N SER A 242 3.07 1.56 -1.32
CA SER A 242 2.47 2.86 -1.04
C SER A 242 2.65 3.86 -2.18
N SER A 243 3.84 3.93 -2.80
CA SER A 243 4.10 4.83 -3.94
C SER A 243 3.29 4.45 -5.17
N GLU A 244 3.29 3.17 -5.55
CA GLU A 244 2.57 2.68 -6.72
C GLU A 244 1.04 2.76 -6.50
N ALA A 245 0.54 2.43 -5.28
CA ALA A 245 -0.88 2.58 -4.97
C ALA A 245 -1.35 4.03 -5.09
N ALA A 246 -0.57 5.01 -4.63
CA ALA A 246 -0.92 6.42 -4.75
C ALA A 246 -1.02 6.85 -6.22
N ASN A 247 -0.06 6.45 -7.07
CA ASN A 247 -0.08 6.73 -8.50
C ASN A 247 -1.27 6.06 -9.20
N PHE A 248 -1.55 4.81 -8.87
CA PHE A 248 -2.65 4.06 -9.47
C PHE A 248 -4.03 4.54 -9.02
N VAL A 249 -4.19 4.95 -7.75
CA VAL A 249 -5.44 5.56 -7.25
C VAL A 249 -5.72 6.87 -7.98
N GLU A 250 -4.71 7.71 -8.20
CA GLU A 250 -4.86 8.94 -8.98
C GLU A 250 -5.23 8.64 -10.45
N THR A 251 -4.61 7.64 -11.05
CA THR A 251 -4.95 7.16 -12.39
C THR A 251 -6.41 6.70 -12.46
N CYS A 252 -6.89 5.92 -11.48
CA CYS A 252 -8.28 5.49 -11.37
C CYS A 252 -9.24 6.69 -11.23
N ARG A 253 -8.90 7.66 -10.39
CA ARG A 253 -9.68 8.89 -10.20
C ARG A 253 -9.83 9.65 -11.52
N GLN A 254 -8.73 9.89 -12.21
CA GLN A 254 -8.74 10.58 -13.52
C GLN A 254 -9.54 9.82 -14.57
N SER A 255 -9.50 8.49 -14.53
CA SER A 255 -10.23 7.61 -15.45
C SER A 255 -11.75 7.72 -15.32
N CYS A 256 -12.25 8.29 -14.20
CA CYS A 256 -13.68 8.61 -14.00
C CYS A 256 -14.07 10.03 -14.42
N GLY A 257 -13.15 10.82 -14.99
CA GLY A 257 -13.39 12.20 -15.42
C GLY A 257 -13.82 13.10 -14.25
N GLY A 258 -14.73 14.04 -14.50
CA GLY A 258 -15.23 14.96 -13.49
C GLY A 258 -15.92 14.29 -12.31
N HIS A 259 -16.56 13.15 -12.51
CA HIS A 259 -17.17 12.40 -11.41
C HIS A 259 -16.12 11.85 -10.43
N GLY A 260 -14.92 11.49 -10.88
CA GLY A 260 -13.83 11.07 -10.02
C GLY A 260 -13.29 12.18 -9.09
N TYR A 261 -13.50 13.45 -9.44
CA TYR A 261 -13.11 14.60 -8.62
C TYR A 261 -14.09 14.88 -7.47
N MET A 262 -15.35 14.48 -7.60
CA MET A 262 -16.41 14.75 -6.63
C MET A 262 -16.13 14.01 -5.30
N SER A 263 -16.41 14.64 -4.15
CA SER A 263 -16.25 14.03 -2.82
C SER A 263 -17.03 12.71 -2.69
N CYS A 264 -18.26 12.65 -3.22
CA CYS A 264 -19.09 11.45 -3.18
C CYS A 264 -18.49 10.25 -3.95
N SER A 265 -17.51 10.48 -4.85
CA SER A 265 -16.80 9.40 -5.53
C SER A 265 -15.94 8.54 -4.60
N ASN A 266 -15.64 9.01 -3.40
CA ASN A 266 -14.71 8.47 -2.42
C ASN A 266 -13.23 8.48 -2.84
N PHE A 267 -12.89 8.84 -4.08
CA PHE A 267 -11.49 8.94 -4.50
C PHE A 267 -10.66 9.94 -3.69
N PRO A 268 -11.16 11.15 -3.34
CA PRO A 268 -10.38 12.09 -2.54
C PRO A 268 -9.95 11.51 -1.20
N ARG A 269 -10.81 10.71 -0.56
CA ARG A 269 -10.49 10.06 0.71
C ARG A 269 -9.51 8.90 0.52
N ILE A 270 -9.76 8.02 -0.45
CA ILE A 270 -8.85 6.90 -0.78
C ILE A 270 -7.45 7.45 -1.10
N TYR A 271 -7.37 8.52 -1.90
CA TYR A 271 -6.12 9.17 -2.26
C TYR A 271 -5.40 9.74 -1.03
N GLY A 272 -6.12 10.43 -0.13
CA GLY A 272 -5.56 10.94 1.12
C GLY A 272 -4.94 9.82 1.98
N GLN A 273 -5.57 8.66 2.05
CA GLN A 273 -5.07 7.52 2.82
C GLN A 273 -3.79 6.93 2.21
N VAL A 274 -3.76 6.67 0.90
CA VAL A 274 -2.58 6.07 0.26
C VAL A 274 -1.39 7.03 0.18
N THR A 275 -1.63 8.33 0.03
CA THR A 275 -0.55 9.34 0.03
C THR A 275 0.06 9.53 1.41
N ALA A 276 -0.76 9.48 2.48
CA ALA A 276 -0.25 9.50 3.85
C ALA A 276 0.71 8.32 4.11
N ALA A 277 0.40 7.14 3.55
CA ALA A 277 1.22 5.93 3.68
C ALA A 277 2.63 6.07 3.07
N ILE A 278 2.87 7.01 2.16
CA ILE A 278 4.21 7.29 1.61
C ILE A 278 5.12 7.88 2.70
N THR A 279 4.55 8.57 3.66
CA THR A 279 5.29 9.38 4.66
C THR A 279 5.42 8.68 6.01
N TYR A 280 4.34 8.16 6.58
CA TYR A 280 4.40 7.57 7.91
C TYR A 280 5.10 6.19 7.90
N GLU A 281 5.54 5.74 9.08
CA GLU A 281 6.33 4.51 9.32
C GLU A 281 7.65 4.47 8.54
N GLY A 282 8.18 5.64 8.24
CA GLY A 282 9.37 5.90 7.45
C GLY A 282 9.02 6.44 6.06
N GLU A 283 9.46 7.66 5.78
CA GLU A 283 9.35 8.26 4.46
C GLU A 283 10.09 7.37 3.42
N ASN A 284 9.49 7.19 2.25
CA ASN A 284 9.93 6.16 1.31
C ASN A 284 11.38 6.32 0.83
N THR A 285 11.91 7.55 0.68
CA THR A 285 13.32 7.76 0.31
C THR A 285 14.26 7.21 1.37
N VAL A 286 13.93 7.44 2.65
CA VAL A 286 14.70 6.89 3.78
C VAL A 286 14.67 5.37 3.78
N LEU A 287 13.49 4.78 3.51
CA LEU A 287 13.34 3.32 3.43
C LEU A 287 14.13 2.73 2.26
N TRP A 288 14.10 3.35 1.07
CA TRP A 288 14.90 2.92 -0.07
C TRP A 288 16.40 2.88 0.25
N LEU A 289 16.91 3.89 0.96
CA LEU A 289 18.32 3.92 1.36
C LEU A 289 18.66 2.86 2.41
N GLN A 290 17.71 2.47 3.28
CA GLN A 290 17.90 1.34 4.19
C GLN A 290 17.94 0.00 3.43
N VAL A 291 17.04 -0.20 2.48
CA VAL A 291 17.05 -1.37 1.58
C VAL A 291 18.38 -1.44 0.83
N ALA A 292 18.80 -0.33 0.20
CA ALA A 292 20.05 -0.28 -0.56
C ALA A 292 21.26 -0.67 0.29
N ARG A 293 21.30 -0.25 1.57
CA ARG A 293 22.37 -0.64 2.50
C ARG A 293 22.41 -2.15 2.72
N TYR A 294 21.25 -2.78 2.84
CA TYR A 294 21.14 -4.24 2.95
C TYR A 294 21.63 -4.93 1.68
N LEU A 295 21.19 -4.47 0.49
CA LEU A 295 21.58 -5.05 -0.80
C LEU A 295 23.10 -4.93 -1.05
N VAL A 296 23.69 -3.75 -0.83
CA VAL A 296 25.13 -3.52 -0.99
C VAL A 296 25.93 -4.42 -0.06
N LYS A 297 25.51 -4.54 1.20
CA LYS A 297 26.14 -5.42 2.18
C LYS A 297 26.08 -6.88 1.71
N THR A 298 24.90 -7.37 1.36
CA THR A 298 24.71 -8.75 0.86
C THR A 298 25.58 -9.04 -0.35
N ARG A 299 25.64 -8.13 -1.33
CA ARG A 299 26.40 -8.32 -2.56
C ARG A 299 27.91 -8.37 -2.31
N LYS A 300 28.42 -7.55 -1.36
CA LYS A 300 29.84 -7.53 -1.00
C LYS A 300 30.25 -8.71 -0.13
N GLU A 301 29.44 -9.06 0.86
CA GLU A 301 29.74 -10.12 1.83
C GLU A 301 29.34 -11.53 1.34
N LYS A 302 28.57 -11.63 0.24
CA LYS A 302 28.03 -12.90 -0.29
C LYS A 302 27.21 -13.67 0.75
N SER A 303 26.49 -12.92 1.62
CA SER A 303 25.70 -13.46 2.71
C SER A 303 24.42 -12.63 2.88
N GLY A 304 23.27 -13.29 3.00
CA GLY A 304 21.97 -12.63 3.17
C GLY A 304 20.82 -13.62 3.24
N GLY A 305 19.63 -13.14 3.53
CA GLY A 305 18.41 -13.93 3.60
C GLY A 305 17.87 -14.36 2.25
N LEU A 306 16.73 -15.05 2.26
CA LEU A 306 16.12 -15.63 1.05
C LEU A 306 15.72 -14.57 0.02
N SER A 307 15.23 -13.40 0.46
CA SER A 307 14.76 -12.33 -0.43
C SER A 307 15.87 -11.73 -1.30
N VAL A 308 17.13 -11.90 -0.89
CA VAL A 308 18.33 -11.34 -1.56
C VAL A 308 19.26 -12.41 -2.10
N LYS A 309 18.85 -13.68 -2.10
CA LYS A 309 19.68 -14.82 -2.55
C LYS A 309 20.14 -14.66 -3.99
N TYR A 310 19.33 -14.05 -4.85
CA TYR A 310 19.67 -13.76 -6.25
C TYR A 310 20.92 -12.85 -6.42
N LEU A 311 21.33 -12.12 -5.37
CA LEU A 311 22.56 -11.32 -5.38
C LEU A 311 23.82 -12.17 -5.10
N ILE A 312 23.64 -13.36 -4.56
CA ILE A 312 24.71 -14.28 -4.17
C ILE A 312 24.91 -15.33 -5.26
N ASP A 313 23.81 -15.89 -5.74
CA ASP A 313 23.80 -16.93 -6.75
C ASP A 313 24.06 -16.33 -8.14
N GLU A 314 24.92 -16.96 -8.93
CA GLU A 314 25.10 -16.58 -10.33
C GLU A 314 23.88 -17.02 -11.17
N GLU A 315 23.26 -16.09 -11.87
CA GLU A 315 22.16 -16.40 -12.78
C GLU A 315 22.68 -17.23 -13.96
N LYS A 316 22.33 -18.51 -13.97
CA LYS A 316 22.63 -19.44 -15.07
C LYS A 316 21.48 -19.47 -16.06
N GLY A 317 21.66 -18.96 -17.26
CA GLY A 317 20.63 -19.04 -18.30
C GLY A 317 20.98 -18.27 -19.57
N PRO A 318 20.24 -18.55 -20.67
CA PRO A 318 20.50 -17.92 -21.96
C PRO A 318 20.32 -16.38 -21.83
N ARG A 319 21.17 -15.64 -22.57
CA ARG A 319 21.08 -14.17 -22.67
C ARG A 319 19.97 -13.70 -23.61
N THR A 320 19.29 -14.64 -24.30
CA THR A 320 18.13 -14.34 -25.15
C THR A 320 16.91 -14.03 -24.32
N VAL A 321 16.10 -13.09 -24.78
CA VAL A 321 14.83 -12.76 -24.17
C VAL A 321 13.83 -13.89 -24.39
N ASP A 322 13.31 -14.42 -23.31
CA ASP A 322 12.27 -15.42 -23.29
C ASP A 322 11.02 -14.77 -22.68
N THR A 323 9.92 -14.76 -23.42
CA THR A 323 8.66 -14.11 -23.03
C THR A 323 7.77 -14.98 -22.15
N THR A 324 8.25 -16.16 -21.71
CA THR A 324 7.59 -16.93 -20.65
C THR A 324 7.71 -16.21 -19.31
N PRO A 325 6.80 -16.44 -18.35
CA PRO A 325 6.90 -15.84 -17.01
C PRO A 325 8.27 -16.05 -16.35
N GLU A 326 8.84 -17.24 -16.47
CA GLU A 326 10.18 -17.58 -15.98
C GLU A 326 11.29 -16.84 -16.72
N GLY A 327 11.16 -16.71 -18.03
CA GLY A 327 12.11 -15.95 -18.84
C GLY A 327 12.12 -14.47 -18.47
N ILE A 328 10.95 -13.90 -18.29
CA ILE A 328 10.78 -12.51 -17.84
C ILE A 328 11.32 -12.33 -16.42
N LEU A 329 11.08 -13.27 -15.51
CA LEU A 329 11.62 -13.23 -14.16
C LEU A 329 13.16 -13.17 -14.14
N ARG A 330 13.83 -13.91 -15.05
CA ARG A 330 15.29 -13.80 -15.23
C ARG A 330 15.72 -12.39 -15.64
N LEU A 331 14.94 -11.69 -16.46
CA LEU A 331 15.23 -10.29 -16.81
C LEU A 331 15.19 -9.38 -15.59
N TYR A 332 14.17 -9.52 -14.73
CA TYR A 332 14.07 -8.76 -13.49
C TYR A 332 15.25 -9.02 -12.55
N ARG A 333 15.68 -10.28 -12.40
CA ARG A 333 16.85 -10.62 -11.59
C ARG A 333 18.12 -9.94 -12.12
N ARG A 334 18.34 -9.97 -13.43
CA ARG A 334 19.47 -9.29 -14.07
C ARG A 334 19.45 -7.80 -13.84
N VAL A 335 18.28 -7.16 -13.96
CA VAL A 335 18.11 -5.73 -13.67
C VAL A 335 18.44 -5.45 -12.21
N ALA A 336 17.91 -6.23 -11.28
CA ALA A 336 18.16 -6.02 -9.86
C ALA A 336 19.64 -6.18 -9.50
N VAL A 337 20.32 -7.23 -10.01
CA VAL A 337 21.77 -7.42 -9.83
C VAL A 337 22.55 -6.28 -10.46
N GLY A 338 22.26 -5.97 -11.74
CA GLY A 338 23.00 -4.95 -12.49
C GLY A 338 22.91 -3.55 -11.85
N LEU A 339 21.75 -3.16 -11.35
CA LEU A 339 21.59 -1.87 -10.68
C LEU A 339 22.28 -1.82 -9.31
N VAL A 340 22.35 -2.94 -8.58
CA VAL A 340 23.17 -3.04 -7.35
C VAL A 340 24.65 -2.91 -7.68
N ASP A 341 25.14 -3.59 -8.73
CA ASP A 341 26.54 -3.52 -9.16
C ASP A 341 26.91 -2.10 -9.64
N ILE A 342 26.03 -1.40 -10.36
CA ILE A 342 26.20 0.01 -10.73
C ILE A 342 26.29 0.91 -9.49
N ALA A 343 25.43 0.71 -8.50
CA ALA A 343 25.45 1.50 -7.27
C ALA A 343 26.75 1.26 -6.46
N ILE A 344 27.24 0.02 -6.42
CA ILE A 344 28.52 -0.31 -5.79
C ILE A 344 29.69 0.35 -6.53
N ALA A 345 29.71 0.28 -7.87
CA ALA A 345 30.74 0.91 -8.69
C ALA A 345 30.79 2.42 -8.46
N GLU A 346 29.62 3.10 -8.32
CA GLU A 346 29.57 4.52 -8.01
C GLU A 346 30.09 4.85 -6.61
N LEU A 347 29.78 4.02 -5.60
CA LEU A 347 30.35 4.15 -4.25
C LEU A 347 31.89 4.05 -4.28
N GLU A 348 32.43 3.09 -5.03
CA GLU A 348 33.87 2.89 -5.16
C GLU A 348 34.56 4.04 -5.94
N ASN A 349 33.88 4.54 -6.98
CA ASN A 349 34.33 5.69 -7.75
C ASN A 349 34.42 6.94 -6.86
N ASN A 350 33.42 7.20 -6.04
CA ASN A 350 33.40 8.32 -5.11
C ASN A 350 34.45 8.17 -4.01
N SER A 351 34.69 6.98 -3.50
CA SER A 351 35.78 6.70 -2.56
C SER A 351 37.15 6.95 -3.18
N ARG A 352 37.36 6.56 -4.47
CA ARG A 352 38.59 6.85 -5.21
C ARG A 352 38.84 8.35 -5.47
N LYS A 353 37.76 9.15 -5.56
CA LYS A 353 37.80 10.62 -5.63
C LYS A 353 38.14 11.26 -4.26
N GLY A 354 38.30 10.48 -3.20
CA GLY A 354 38.65 10.97 -1.87
C GLY A 354 37.50 11.41 -1.00
N TYR A 355 36.26 11.14 -1.39
CA TYR A 355 35.09 11.44 -0.54
C TYR A 355 35.09 10.56 0.72
N ALA A 356 34.71 11.14 1.85
CA ALA A 356 34.46 10.40 3.06
C ALA A 356 33.31 9.39 2.86
N PRO A 357 33.24 8.27 3.60
CA PRO A 357 32.23 7.22 3.36
C PRO A 357 30.78 7.71 3.35
N HIS A 358 30.44 8.68 4.20
CA HIS A 358 29.09 9.28 4.25
C HIS A 358 28.79 10.18 3.04
N ASP A 359 29.78 10.90 2.54
CA ASP A 359 29.66 11.72 1.34
C ASP A 359 29.58 10.84 0.08
N ALA A 360 30.42 9.82 -0.02
CA ALA A 360 30.37 8.83 -1.10
C ALA A 360 28.99 8.16 -1.18
N TRP A 361 28.40 7.82 -0.02
CA TRP A 361 27.05 7.27 0.07
C TRP A 361 26.00 8.28 -0.42
N ASN A 362 26.06 9.52 0.04
CA ASN A 362 25.14 10.58 -0.36
C ASN A 362 25.21 10.87 -1.88
N HIS A 363 26.40 10.92 -2.46
CA HIS A 363 26.59 11.12 -3.89
C HIS A 363 26.09 9.95 -4.75
N ALA A 364 26.05 8.73 -4.21
CA ALA A 364 25.51 7.54 -4.88
C ALA A 364 24.00 7.33 -4.65
N ALA A 365 23.32 8.18 -3.87
CA ALA A 365 21.95 7.95 -3.39
C ALA A 365 20.95 7.65 -4.50
N VAL A 366 21.02 8.30 -5.65
CA VAL A 366 20.11 8.06 -6.79
C VAL A 366 20.25 6.63 -7.33
N HIS A 367 21.49 6.13 -7.47
CA HIS A 367 21.77 4.76 -7.93
C HIS A 367 21.34 3.74 -6.88
N LEU A 368 21.57 4.03 -5.61
CA LEU A 368 21.14 3.21 -4.47
C LEU A 368 19.62 3.05 -4.41
N ILE A 369 18.87 4.14 -4.59
CA ILE A 369 17.40 4.12 -4.62
C ILE A 369 16.90 3.29 -5.80
N LYS A 370 17.46 3.46 -7.00
CA LYS A 370 17.08 2.66 -8.18
C LYS A 370 17.30 1.15 -7.94
N ALA A 371 18.44 0.78 -7.35
CA ALA A 371 18.72 -0.61 -7.01
C ALA A 371 17.70 -1.19 -6.01
N ALA A 372 17.35 -0.42 -4.97
CA ALA A 372 16.35 -0.80 -3.98
C ALA A 372 14.94 -0.98 -4.61
N GLN A 373 14.56 -0.08 -5.51
CA GLN A 373 13.29 -0.16 -6.25
C GLN A 373 13.22 -1.39 -7.16
N ALA A 374 14.34 -1.74 -7.82
CA ALA A 374 14.40 -2.93 -8.67
C ALA A 374 14.26 -4.22 -7.86
N HIS A 375 14.92 -4.30 -6.70
CA HIS A 375 14.76 -5.40 -5.75
C HIS A 375 13.29 -5.57 -5.31
N ALA A 376 12.63 -4.50 -4.92
CA ALA A 376 11.24 -4.55 -4.48
C ALA A 376 10.30 -5.04 -5.60
N ARG A 377 10.49 -4.55 -6.85
CA ARG A 377 9.71 -5.02 -8.01
C ARG A 377 9.98 -6.48 -8.32
N LEU A 378 11.23 -6.91 -8.29
CA LEU A 378 11.59 -8.32 -8.46
C LEU A 378 10.82 -9.18 -7.46
N PHE A 379 10.82 -8.83 -6.17
CA PHE A 379 10.14 -9.60 -5.15
C PHE A 379 8.63 -9.72 -5.40
N VAL A 380 7.96 -8.62 -5.82
CA VAL A 380 6.53 -8.65 -6.15
C VAL A 380 6.26 -9.55 -7.36
N VAL A 381 7.11 -9.50 -8.39
CA VAL A 381 6.98 -10.35 -9.58
C VAL A 381 7.20 -11.82 -9.22
N GLU A 382 8.22 -12.14 -8.43
CA GLU A 382 8.48 -13.50 -7.93
C GLU A 382 7.29 -14.01 -7.13
N SER A 383 6.79 -13.23 -6.18
CA SER A 383 5.62 -13.60 -5.37
C SER A 383 4.40 -13.92 -6.22
N PHE A 384 4.15 -13.16 -7.30
CA PHE A 384 3.03 -13.41 -8.19
C PHE A 384 3.23 -14.70 -9.00
N VAL A 385 4.39 -14.86 -9.65
CA VAL A 385 4.71 -16.02 -10.49
C VAL A 385 4.68 -17.32 -9.67
N ASP A 386 5.32 -17.32 -8.49
CA ASP A 386 5.42 -18.52 -7.66
C ASP A 386 4.08 -18.88 -7.03
N SER A 387 3.29 -17.92 -6.58
CA SER A 387 1.93 -18.18 -6.11
C SER A 387 1.03 -18.84 -7.17
N LEU A 388 1.18 -18.46 -8.43
CA LEU A 388 0.45 -19.11 -9.55
C LEU A 388 0.87 -20.55 -9.76
N LYS A 389 2.15 -20.90 -9.56
CA LYS A 389 2.65 -22.28 -9.68
C LYS A 389 2.13 -23.17 -8.56
N GLU A 390 2.17 -22.67 -7.33
CA GLU A 390 1.85 -23.44 -6.13
C GLU A 390 0.33 -23.59 -5.88
N SER A 391 -0.48 -22.66 -6.41
CA SER A 391 -1.91 -22.63 -6.16
C SER A 391 -2.68 -23.74 -6.84
N ARG A 392 -3.64 -24.37 -6.15
CA ARG A 392 -4.62 -25.31 -6.72
C ARG A 392 -5.83 -24.54 -7.26
N LEU A 393 -5.69 -23.91 -8.41
CA LEU A 393 -6.75 -23.14 -9.06
C LEU A 393 -7.46 -23.96 -10.14
N SER A 394 -8.76 -23.69 -10.34
CA SER A 394 -9.45 -24.21 -11.53
C SER A 394 -8.85 -23.61 -12.82
N SER A 395 -8.95 -24.33 -13.93
CA SER A 395 -8.34 -23.90 -15.21
C SER A 395 -8.77 -22.50 -15.65
N PRO A 396 -10.06 -22.09 -15.59
CA PRO A 396 -10.48 -20.74 -15.96
C PRO A 396 -9.88 -19.65 -15.07
N VAL A 397 -9.85 -19.87 -13.74
CA VAL A 397 -9.28 -18.90 -12.79
C VAL A 397 -7.76 -18.79 -12.99
N ARG A 398 -7.07 -19.90 -13.19
CA ARG A 398 -5.63 -19.91 -13.52
C ARG A 398 -5.35 -19.10 -14.79
N SER A 399 -6.14 -19.30 -15.84
CA SER A 399 -5.99 -18.61 -17.11
C SER A 399 -6.05 -17.09 -16.95
N ILE A 400 -7.09 -16.56 -16.27
CA ILE A 400 -7.23 -15.12 -16.09
C ILE A 400 -6.16 -14.53 -15.17
N LEU A 401 -5.78 -15.22 -14.10
CA LEU A 401 -4.72 -14.75 -13.21
C LEU A 401 -3.34 -14.79 -13.89
N SER A 402 -3.09 -15.75 -14.78
CA SER A 402 -1.87 -15.79 -15.61
C SER A 402 -1.82 -14.59 -16.56
N GLN A 403 -2.95 -14.24 -17.21
CA GLN A 403 -3.02 -13.05 -18.07
C GLN A 403 -2.78 -11.76 -17.27
N LEU A 404 -3.33 -11.63 -16.05
CA LEU A 404 -3.09 -10.49 -15.18
C LEU A 404 -1.62 -10.41 -14.74
N CYS A 405 -1.01 -11.56 -14.39
CA CYS A 405 0.40 -11.63 -14.05
C CYS A 405 1.27 -11.16 -15.22
N GLU A 406 1.06 -11.71 -16.42
CA GLU A 406 1.80 -11.32 -17.63
C GLU A 406 1.62 -9.84 -17.96
N LEU A 407 0.38 -9.32 -17.89
CA LEU A 407 0.10 -7.90 -18.11
C LEU A 407 0.91 -7.02 -17.17
N PHE A 408 0.90 -7.33 -15.88
CA PHE A 408 1.58 -6.57 -14.84
C PHE A 408 3.09 -6.57 -15.00
N ILE A 409 3.66 -7.73 -15.26
CA ILE A 409 5.10 -7.90 -15.47
C ILE A 409 5.55 -7.10 -16.70
N ILE A 410 4.83 -7.22 -17.82
CA ILE A 410 5.16 -6.50 -19.05
C ILE A 410 4.97 -4.98 -18.86
N TYR A 411 3.91 -4.55 -18.17
CA TYR A 411 3.69 -3.13 -17.88
C TYR A 411 4.91 -2.47 -17.23
N TRP A 412 5.49 -3.08 -16.20
CA TRP A 412 6.69 -2.53 -15.54
C TRP A 412 7.94 -2.57 -16.42
N ILE A 413 8.08 -3.58 -17.31
CA ILE A 413 9.19 -3.60 -18.28
C ILE A 413 9.07 -2.40 -19.24
N LEU A 414 7.87 -2.15 -19.76
CA LEU A 414 7.63 -1.04 -20.67
C LEU A 414 7.86 0.32 -19.99
N ASP A 415 7.40 0.47 -18.75
CA ASP A 415 7.57 1.70 -17.95
C ASP A 415 9.05 1.95 -17.57
N ARG A 416 9.84 0.89 -17.35
CA ARG A 416 11.25 0.96 -16.92
C ARG A 416 12.22 0.42 -17.96
N SER A 417 11.86 0.46 -19.22
CA SER A 417 12.63 -0.15 -20.31
C SER A 417 14.11 0.21 -20.33
N GLY A 418 14.48 1.44 -19.93
CA GLY A 418 15.88 1.87 -19.83
C GLY A 418 16.73 1.01 -18.90
N ASP A 419 16.21 0.57 -17.76
CA ASP A 419 16.93 -0.30 -16.81
C ASP A 419 17.11 -1.72 -17.39
N PHE A 420 16.13 -2.20 -18.16
CA PHE A 420 16.21 -3.49 -18.85
C PHE A 420 17.19 -3.47 -20.03
N PHE A 421 17.25 -2.38 -20.79
CA PHE A 421 18.29 -2.19 -21.80
C PHE A 421 19.68 -2.17 -21.17
N LEU A 422 19.84 -1.46 -20.05
CA LEU A 422 21.14 -1.29 -19.41
C LEU A 422 21.66 -2.60 -18.77
N CYS A 423 20.79 -3.36 -18.09
CA CYS A 423 21.22 -4.46 -17.23
C CYS A 423 20.86 -5.85 -17.77
N ALA A 424 19.81 -5.97 -18.59
CA ALA A 424 19.29 -7.26 -19.04
C ALA A 424 19.47 -7.51 -20.54
N ASN A 425 20.17 -6.63 -21.24
CA ASN A 425 20.44 -6.75 -22.67
C ASN A 425 19.19 -6.84 -23.55
N LEU A 426 18.10 -6.18 -23.09
CA LEU A 426 16.85 -6.08 -23.84
C LEU A 426 17.10 -5.33 -25.15
N LYS A 427 16.56 -5.82 -26.27
CA LYS A 427 16.70 -5.18 -27.58
C LYS A 427 15.40 -4.50 -27.98
N LYS A 428 15.49 -3.64 -29.01
CA LYS A 428 14.33 -2.94 -29.57
C LYS A 428 13.25 -3.94 -30.03
N GLU A 429 13.67 -5.03 -30.68
CA GLU A 429 12.76 -6.06 -31.21
C GLU A 429 12.00 -6.76 -30.07
N ASP A 430 12.70 -7.05 -28.95
CA ASP A 430 12.11 -7.64 -27.75
C ASP A 430 11.06 -6.71 -27.15
N LEU A 431 11.39 -5.40 -27.08
CA LEU A 431 10.45 -4.39 -26.54
C LEU A 431 9.20 -4.27 -27.41
N LEU A 432 9.34 -4.31 -28.74
CA LEU A 432 8.21 -4.29 -29.68
C LEU A 432 7.33 -5.54 -29.51
N LEU A 433 7.94 -6.71 -29.32
CA LEU A 433 7.22 -7.96 -29.07
C LEU A 433 6.43 -7.89 -27.75
N LEU A 434 7.08 -7.43 -26.68
CA LEU A 434 6.43 -7.25 -25.37
C LEU A 434 5.28 -6.24 -25.44
N ASN A 435 5.44 -5.13 -26.18
CA ASN A 435 4.39 -4.15 -26.38
C ASN A 435 3.20 -4.72 -27.14
N SER A 436 3.45 -5.51 -28.20
CA SER A 436 2.39 -6.21 -28.95
C SER A 436 1.61 -7.17 -28.03
N LYS A 437 2.34 -7.96 -27.22
CA LYS A 437 1.73 -8.87 -26.24
C LYS A 437 0.91 -8.10 -25.19
N TYR A 438 1.44 -6.98 -24.69
CA TYR A 438 0.75 -6.11 -23.75
C TYR A 438 -0.60 -5.63 -24.29
N VAL A 439 -0.62 -5.09 -25.51
CA VAL A 439 -1.84 -4.62 -26.17
C VAL A 439 -2.85 -5.75 -26.36
N HIS A 440 -2.40 -6.94 -26.74
CA HIS A 440 -3.26 -8.12 -26.84
C HIS A 440 -3.87 -8.52 -25.49
N LEU A 441 -3.08 -8.50 -24.40
CA LEU A 441 -3.56 -8.80 -23.05
C LEU A 441 -4.61 -7.80 -22.57
N LEU A 442 -4.47 -6.51 -22.88
CA LEU A 442 -5.51 -5.52 -22.57
C LEU A 442 -6.86 -5.92 -23.15
N ALA A 443 -6.89 -6.27 -24.44
CA ALA A 443 -8.12 -6.69 -25.12
C ALA A 443 -8.66 -8.03 -24.57
N ALA A 444 -7.79 -8.98 -24.27
CA ALA A 444 -8.16 -10.29 -23.75
C ALA A 444 -8.77 -10.24 -22.33
N ILE A 445 -8.26 -9.36 -21.46
CA ILE A 445 -8.73 -9.20 -20.08
C ILE A 445 -10.02 -8.38 -20.01
N ARG A 446 -10.23 -7.42 -20.95
CA ARG A 446 -11.37 -6.49 -20.96
C ARG A 446 -12.73 -7.16 -20.67
N PRO A 447 -13.11 -8.28 -21.31
CA PRO A 447 -14.41 -8.91 -21.11
C PRO A 447 -14.65 -9.37 -19.67
N GLN A 448 -13.59 -9.67 -18.92
CA GLN A 448 -13.63 -10.17 -17.55
C GLN A 448 -13.41 -9.06 -16.49
N ALA A 449 -13.19 -7.81 -16.89
CA ALA A 449 -12.79 -6.75 -15.98
C ALA A 449 -13.74 -6.57 -14.78
N VAL A 450 -15.06 -6.63 -15.00
CA VAL A 450 -16.07 -6.54 -13.92
C VAL A 450 -16.01 -7.76 -13.03
N ASN A 451 -15.97 -8.96 -13.61
CA ASN A 451 -15.89 -10.21 -12.83
C ASN A 451 -14.64 -10.26 -11.93
N ILE A 452 -13.52 -9.72 -12.41
CA ILE A 452 -12.27 -9.66 -11.64
C ILE A 452 -12.42 -8.72 -10.44
N VAL A 453 -12.96 -7.51 -10.61
CA VAL A 453 -13.14 -6.58 -9.49
C VAL A 453 -14.23 -7.05 -8.53
N ASP A 454 -15.25 -7.75 -9.01
CA ASP A 454 -16.30 -8.33 -8.18
C ASP A 454 -15.78 -9.49 -7.31
N SER A 455 -14.71 -10.18 -7.76
CA SER A 455 -14.05 -11.21 -6.94
C SER A 455 -13.38 -10.67 -5.67
N PHE A 456 -13.19 -9.36 -5.55
CA PHE A 456 -12.70 -8.74 -4.30
C PHE A 456 -13.76 -8.71 -3.20
N ASP A 457 -15.00 -9.02 -3.50
CA ASP A 457 -16.14 -9.03 -2.57
C ASP A 457 -16.28 -7.74 -1.75
N LEU A 458 -16.08 -6.59 -2.42
CA LEU A 458 -16.21 -5.28 -1.82
C LEU A 458 -17.65 -4.76 -1.98
N ARG A 459 -18.38 -4.72 -0.89
CA ARG A 459 -19.75 -4.19 -0.85
C ARG A 459 -19.79 -2.70 -1.17
N ASP A 460 -20.92 -2.22 -1.66
CA ASP A 460 -21.13 -0.80 -1.98
C ASP A 460 -20.89 0.11 -0.76
N GLU A 461 -21.24 -0.36 0.46
CA GLU A 461 -21.01 0.36 1.70
C GLU A 461 -19.50 0.52 2.01
N ILE A 462 -18.68 -0.47 1.65
CA ILE A 462 -17.21 -0.44 1.81
C ILE A 462 -16.58 0.46 0.75
N LEU A 463 -17.07 0.40 -0.50
CA LEU A 463 -16.63 1.27 -1.58
C LEU A 463 -16.98 2.73 -1.29
N GLY A 464 -18.16 2.98 -0.68
CA GLY A 464 -18.62 4.30 -0.30
C GLY A 464 -18.75 5.26 -1.49
N SER A 465 -19.03 4.76 -2.69
CA SER A 465 -19.02 5.51 -3.93
C SER A 465 -20.21 5.15 -4.82
N PRO A 466 -21.02 6.12 -5.25
CA PRO A 466 -22.07 5.86 -6.25
C PRO A 466 -21.52 5.41 -7.60
N LEU A 467 -20.24 5.71 -7.92
CA LEU A 467 -19.63 5.31 -9.18
C LEU A 467 -19.35 3.82 -9.25
N GLY A 468 -19.08 3.20 -8.10
CA GLY A 468 -18.72 1.78 -7.98
C GLY A 468 -19.89 0.87 -7.63
N CYS A 469 -21.14 1.32 -7.71
CA CYS A 469 -22.29 0.51 -7.32
C CYS A 469 -22.40 -0.77 -8.14
N TRP A 470 -22.71 -1.86 -7.43
CA TRP A 470 -22.72 -3.21 -8.01
C TRP A 470 -23.80 -3.39 -9.10
N ASP A 471 -24.95 -2.73 -8.93
CA ASP A 471 -26.09 -2.80 -9.87
C ASP A 471 -25.93 -1.90 -11.12
N GLY A 472 -24.84 -1.10 -11.19
CA GLY A 472 -24.59 -0.16 -12.29
C GLY A 472 -25.52 1.06 -12.32
N ASN A 473 -26.37 1.27 -11.32
CA ASN A 473 -27.29 2.40 -11.26
C ASN A 473 -26.62 3.70 -10.79
N VAL A 474 -25.52 4.04 -11.47
CA VAL A 474 -24.60 5.14 -11.09
C VAL A 474 -25.31 6.49 -11.09
N TYR A 475 -26.06 6.82 -12.14
CA TYR A 475 -26.60 8.18 -12.31
C TYR A 475 -27.72 8.50 -11.33
N GLN A 476 -28.58 7.52 -11.01
CA GLN A 476 -29.59 7.71 -9.98
C GLN A 476 -28.95 7.92 -8.60
N ARG A 477 -27.93 7.13 -8.28
CA ARG A 477 -27.22 7.26 -7.02
C ARG A 477 -26.45 8.59 -6.91
N LEU A 478 -25.90 9.11 -8.01
CA LEU A 478 -25.30 10.44 -8.05
C LEU A 478 -26.32 11.53 -7.79
N PHE A 479 -27.51 11.40 -8.38
CA PHE A 479 -28.62 12.32 -8.11
C PHE A 479 -29.08 12.28 -6.65
N ASP A 480 -29.22 11.08 -6.09
CA ASP A 480 -29.61 10.88 -4.70
C ASP A 480 -28.55 11.47 -3.73
N GLU A 481 -27.27 11.35 -4.04
CA GLU A 481 -26.19 11.98 -3.26
C GLU A 481 -26.26 13.52 -3.36
N ALA A 482 -26.49 14.05 -4.54
CA ALA A 482 -26.68 15.51 -4.72
C ALA A 482 -27.88 16.02 -3.94
N ALA A 483 -28.97 15.27 -3.90
CA ALA A 483 -30.19 15.64 -3.16
C ALA A 483 -29.98 15.72 -1.62
N LYS A 484 -28.96 15.04 -1.08
CA LYS A 484 -28.62 15.11 0.35
C LYS A 484 -27.94 16.42 0.76
N SER A 485 -27.44 17.19 -0.21
CA SER A 485 -26.76 18.46 0.09
C SER A 485 -27.72 19.48 0.68
N PRO A 486 -27.39 20.11 1.83
CA PRO A 486 -28.20 21.21 2.38
C PRO A 486 -28.41 22.37 1.40
N LEU A 487 -27.45 22.59 0.48
CA LEU A 487 -27.56 23.64 -0.55
C LEU A 487 -28.62 23.32 -1.62
N ASN A 488 -28.98 22.05 -1.81
CA ASN A 488 -29.97 21.59 -2.80
C ASN A 488 -31.38 21.43 -2.21
N GLN A 489 -31.58 21.75 -0.93
CA GLN A 489 -32.91 21.68 -0.29
C GLN A 489 -33.85 22.83 -0.73
N LYS A 490 -33.28 23.88 -1.31
CA LYS A 490 -34.04 25.05 -1.86
C LYS A 490 -33.51 25.34 -3.27
N ASN A 491 -34.41 25.81 -4.15
CA ASN A 491 -34.02 26.18 -5.53
C ASN A 491 -32.95 27.29 -5.56
N VAL A 492 -33.00 28.19 -4.57
CA VAL A 492 -32.04 29.30 -4.40
C VAL A 492 -31.64 29.38 -2.96
N HIS A 493 -30.36 29.29 -2.66
CA HIS A 493 -29.82 29.44 -1.32
C HIS A 493 -29.89 30.90 -0.86
N GLU A 494 -30.13 31.15 0.43
CA GLU A 494 -30.31 32.50 1.01
C GLU A 494 -29.12 33.44 0.76
N SER A 495 -27.93 32.92 0.67
CA SER A 495 -26.73 33.70 0.34
C SER A 495 -26.79 34.40 -1.02
N PHE A 496 -27.51 33.85 -1.99
CA PHE A 496 -27.77 34.52 -3.25
C PHE A 496 -28.51 35.86 -3.02
N HIS A 497 -29.60 35.83 -2.27
CA HIS A 497 -30.38 37.02 -1.97
C HIS A 497 -29.61 38.04 -1.14
N LYS A 498 -28.81 37.56 -0.19
CA LYS A 498 -28.03 38.38 0.73
C LYS A 498 -26.82 39.05 0.10
N TYR A 499 -26.08 38.34 -0.76
CA TYR A 499 -24.79 38.81 -1.23
C TYR A 499 -24.73 39.05 -2.74
N LEU A 500 -25.27 38.15 -3.58
CA LEU A 500 -25.14 38.25 -5.04
C LEU A 500 -26.20 39.13 -5.68
N LYS A 501 -27.47 38.98 -5.27
CA LYS A 501 -28.60 39.77 -5.82
C LYS A 501 -28.44 41.29 -5.70
N PRO A 502 -27.89 41.84 -4.59
CA PRO A 502 -27.61 43.27 -4.52
C PRO A 502 -26.57 43.74 -5.55
N LEU A 503 -25.54 42.95 -5.81
CA LEU A 503 -24.50 43.26 -6.81
C LEU A 503 -25.06 43.27 -8.24
N LEU A 504 -25.97 42.36 -8.55
CA LEU A 504 -26.61 42.30 -9.88
C LEU A 504 -27.53 43.49 -10.15
N LYS A 505 -28.12 44.09 -9.09
CA LYS A 505 -28.97 45.27 -9.22
C LYS A 505 -28.20 46.61 -9.33
N SER A 506 -26.94 46.62 -8.90
CA SER A 506 -26.12 47.86 -8.94
C SER A 506 -25.54 48.15 -10.31
N ASN A 507 -25.64 47.23 -11.27
CA ASN A 507 -25.15 47.38 -12.64
C ASN A 507 -26.26 47.54 -13.68
N LEU A 508 -27.49 47.79 -13.26
CA LEU A 508 -28.64 48.16 -14.08
C LEU A 508 -29.11 49.56 -13.70
#